data_5d1d2cc2a2be0b4402c085712d74c2d7
#
_entry.id   5d1d2cc2a2be0b4402c085712d74c2d7
#
_cell.length_a   1.000
_cell.length_b   1.000
_cell.length_c   1.000
_cell.angle_alpha   90.00
_cell.angle_beta   90.00
_cell.angle_gamma   90.00
#
_symmetry.space_group_name_H-M   'P 1'
#
loop_
_entity.id
_entity.type
_entity.pdbx_description
1 polymer ?
#
loop_
_entity_poly.entity_id
_entity_poly.type
_entity_poly.pdbx_seq_one_letter_code
_entity_poly.pdbx_strand_id
1 'polypeptide(L)'
;NPMQQPYKIVLNSTYGAMKDRHNAMYDPRQANNVCVGGQLLLLDLIERLEDHCDIIQSNTDGILIKLRCYEDFDLIDDICWEWEERTGMRLEFDEFQKVFQKDVNNYLIVPAGPLLDEKGKPRWKCKGAYVKKLSDLDYDLPIVNQAIISFFLYGTKPEETIGNCNSLRDFQKVVKVS
;
A
#
# COMPACT_ATOMS: atom_id res chain seq x y z
N ASN A 1 0.82 -18.29 -9.90
CA ASN A 1 0.39 -18.94 -11.16
C ASN A 1 0.57 -17.96 -12.32
N PRO A 2 1.39 -18.27 -13.37
CA PRO A 2 1.65 -17.36 -14.50
C PRO A 2 0.38 -16.98 -15.29
N MET A 3 -0.68 -17.76 -15.20
CA MET A 3 -1.97 -17.48 -15.85
C MET A 3 -2.83 -16.43 -15.10
N GLN A 4 -2.56 -16.20 -13.85
CA GLN A 4 -3.36 -15.26 -13.01
C GLN A 4 -3.20 -13.80 -13.46
N GLN A 5 -1.98 -13.41 -13.82
CA GLN A 5 -1.66 -12.03 -14.20
C GLN A 5 -2.39 -11.57 -15.48
N PRO A 6 -2.43 -12.35 -16.58
CA PRO A 6 -3.22 -12.01 -17.76
C PRO A 6 -4.71 -11.81 -17.45
N TYR A 7 -5.32 -12.69 -16.67
CA TYR A 7 -6.75 -12.56 -16.30
C TYR A 7 -7.01 -11.30 -15.48
N LYS A 8 -6.14 -10.96 -14.53
CA LYS A 8 -6.24 -9.72 -13.76
C LYS A 8 -6.18 -8.48 -14.66
N ILE A 9 -5.31 -8.49 -15.68
CA ILE A 9 -5.20 -7.40 -16.65
C ILE A 9 -6.50 -7.28 -17.47
N VAL A 10 -7.06 -8.38 -17.96
CA VAL A 10 -8.31 -8.37 -18.72
C VAL A 10 -9.46 -7.82 -17.89
N LEU A 11 -9.64 -8.27 -16.64
CA LEU A 11 -10.70 -7.80 -15.75
C LEU A 11 -10.57 -6.30 -15.47
N ASN A 12 -9.37 -5.82 -15.16
CA ASN A 12 -9.13 -4.40 -14.92
C ASN A 12 -9.34 -3.55 -16.18
N SER A 13 -8.97 -4.08 -17.36
CA SER A 13 -9.19 -3.42 -18.65
C SER A 13 -10.68 -3.29 -18.97
N THR A 14 -11.49 -4.29 -18.62
CA THR A 14 -12.96 -4.25 -18.78
C THR A 14 -13.58 -3.09 -18.01
N TYR A 15 -13.17 -2.89 -16.75
CA TYR A 15 -13.60 -1.74 -15.95
C TYR A 15 -13.18 -0.40 -16.58
N GLY A 16 -11.96 -0.31 -17.11
CA GLY A 16 -11.49 0.86 -17.87
C GLY A 16 -12.31 1.12 -19.13
N ALA A 17 -12.64 0.06 -19.88
CA ALA A 17 -13.46 0.13 -21.10
C ALA A 17 -14.87 0.66 -20.83
N MET A 18 -15.49 0.32 -19.69
CA MET A 18 -16.80 0.85 -19.28
C MET A 18 -16.81 2.36 -19.06
N LYS A 19 -15.66 2.99 -18.81
CA LYS A 19 -15.51 4.45 -18.62
C LYS A 19 -15.17 5.20 -19.89
N ASP A 20 -14.71 4.51 -20.92
CA ASP A 20 -14.30 5.15 -22.18
C ASP A 20 -15.49 5.30 -23.14
N ARG A 21 -15.86 6.54 -23.47
CA ARG A 21 -16.97 6.89 -24.36
C ARG A 21 -16.84 6.34 -25.78
N HIS A 22 -15.64 6.01 -26.21
CA HIS A 22 -15.37 5.49 -27.55
C HIS A 22 -15.31 3.95 -27.59
N ASN A 23 -15.49 3.29 -26.45
CA ASN A 23 -15.45 1.84 -26.35
C ASN A 23 -16.84 1.26 -26.49
N ALA A 24 -16.96 0.10 -27.19
CA ALA A 24 -18.21 -0.64 -27.35
C ALA A 24 -18.81 -1.12 -26.01
N MET A 25 -18.01 -1.22 -24.95
CA MET A 25 -18.42 -1.61 -23.59
C MET A 25 -18.74 -0.40 -22.71
N TYR A 26 -18.90 0.80 -23.27
CA TYR A 26 -19.18 2.01 -22.49
C TYR A 26 -20.48 1.88 -21.70
N ASP A 27 -20.35 1.80 -20.37
CA ASP A 27 -21.44 1.80 -19.41
C ASP A 27 -21.01 2.49 -18.11
N PRO A 28 -21.11 3.82 -18.04
CA PRO A 28 -20.68 4.58 -16.88
C PRO A 28 -21.52 4.29 -15.63
N ARG A 29 -22.78 3.83 -15.79
CA ARG A 29 -23.62 3.43 -14.67
C ARG A 29 -23.06 2.17 -14.02
N GLN A 30 -22.75 1.14 -14.82
CA GLN A 30 -22.16 -0.09 -14.30
C GLN A 30 -20.77 0.15 -13.69
N ALA A 31 -19.94 0.99 -14.33
CA ALA A 31 -18.66 1.38 -13.76
C ALA A 31 -18.78 2.05 -12.38
N ASN A 32 -19.77 2.92 -12.21
CA ASN A 32 -20.08 3.55 -10.91
C ASN A 32 -20.62 2.52 -9.90
N ASN A 33 -21.46 1.59 -10.31
CA ASN A 33 -21.96 0.54 -9.42
C ASN A 33 -20.84 -0.32 -8.87
N VAL A 34 -19.82 -0.66 -9.66
CA VAL A 34 -18.64 -1.40 -9.19
C VAL A 34 -17.90 -0.59 -8.10
N CYS A 35 -17.68 0.71 -8.32
CA CYS A 35 -17.01 1.56 -7.33
C CYS A 35 -17.82 1.68 -6.04
N VAL A 36 -19.10 2.02 -6.14
CA VAL A 36 -19.99 2.22 -4.98
C VAL A 36 -20.18 0.90 -4.23
N GLY A 37 -20.37 -0.21 -4.95
CA GLY A 37 -20.48 -1.54 -4.33
C GLY A 37 -19.22 -1.90 -3.53
N GLY A 38 -18.03 -1.67 -4.08
CA GLY A 38 -16.77 -1.90 -3.36
C GLY A 38 -16.63 -1.02 -2.11
N GLN A 39 -17.03 0.26 -2.21
CA GLN A 39 -17.01 1.17 -1.06
C GLN A 39 -17.98 0.74 0.04
N LEU A 40 -19.19 0.30 -0.32
CA LEU A 40 -20.18 -0.17 0.65
C LEU A 40 -19.74 -1.46 1.34
N LEU A 41 -19.15 -2.40 0.61
CA LEU A 41 -18.60 -3.62 1.19
C LEU A 41 -17.46 -3.31 2.19
N LEU A 42 -16.58 -2.37 1.84
CA LEU A 42 -15.51 -1.96 2.72
C LEU A 42 -16.04 -1.22 3.96
N LEU A 43 -17.04 -0.37 3.79
CA LEU A 43 -17.70 0.34 4.90
C LEU A 43 -18.36 -0.63 5.87
N ASP A 44 -19.08 -1.63 5.37
CA ASP A 44 -19.70 -2.67 6.20
C ASP A 44 -18.67 -3.45 7.02
N LEU A 45 -17.48 -3.71 6.46
CA LEU A 45 -16.38 -4.32 7.23
C LEU A 45 -15.83 -3.36 8.29
N ILE A 46 -15.67 -2.08 7.97
CA ILE A 46 -15.19 -1.05 8.91
C ILE A 46 -16.15 -0.94 10.10
N GLU A 47 -17.46 -0.82 9.85
CA GLU A 47 -18.49 -0.71 10.91
C GLU A 47 -18.50 -1.91 11.86
N ARG A 48 -18.12 -3.09 11.38
CA ARG A 48 -17.99 -4.30 12.21
C ARG A 48 -16.72 -4.35 13.03
N LEU A 49 -15.65 -3.72 12.53
CA LEU A 49 -14.33 -3.74 13.16
C LEU A 49 -14.11 -2.59 14.14
N GLU A 50 -14.78 -1.44 13.98
CA GLU A 50 -14.48 -0.20 14.71
C GLU A 50 -14.62 -0.31 16.23
N ASP A 51 -15.52 -1.17 16.71
CA ASP A 51 -15.70 -1.42 18.16
C ASP A 51 -14.55 -2.25 18.75
N HIS A 52 -13.82 -3.02 17.93
CA HIS A 52 -12.84 -4.02 18.35
C HIS A 52 -11.38 -3.63 18.10
N CYS A 53 -11.13 -2.67 17.23
CA CYS A 53 -9.78 -2.22 16.92
C CYS A 53 -9.76 -0.72 16.57
N ASP A 54 -8.55 -0.15 16.46
CA ASP A 54 -8.39 1.21 16.00
C ASP A 54 -8.22 1.22 14.47
N ILE A 55 -9.15 1.82 13.74
CA ILE A 55 -9.03 1.98 12.29
C ILE A 55 -8.03 3.09 12.00
N ILE A 56 -6.88 2.75 11.43
CA ILE A 56 -5.81 3.71 11.13
C ILE A 56 -6.00 4.32 9.74
N GLN A 57 -6.36 3.50 8.77
CA GLN A 57 -6.54 3.92 7.39
C GLN A 57 -7.48 2.98 6.65
N SER A 58 -8.32 3.54 5.79
CA SER A 58 -8.96 2.78 4.74
C SER A 58 -8.49 3.28 3.36
N ASN A 59 -8.32 2.37 2.43
CA ASN A 59 -7.93 2.64 1.06
C ASN A 59 -8.99 2.04 0.12
N THR A 60 -8.71 1.99 -1.19
CA THR A 60 -9.64 1.50 -2.22
C THR A 60 -10.05 0.03 -1.99
N ASP A 61 -9.13 -0.79 -1.50
CA ASP A 61 -9.23 -2.25 -1.43
C ASP A 61 -8.63 -2.84 -0.13
N GLY A 62 -8.40 -2.01 0.88
CA GLY A 62 -7.82 -2.47 2.13
C GLY A 62 -8.05 -1.54 3.31
N ILE A 63 -7.97 -2.12 4.48
CA ILE A 63 -8.07 -1.43 5.77
C ILE A 63 -6.79 -1.70 6.56
N LEU A 64 -6.22 -0.67 7.14
CA LEU A 64 -5.13 -0.77 8.11
C LEU A 64 -5.72 -0.57 9.49
N ILE A 65 -5.60 -1.58 10.33
CA ILE A 65 -6.07 -1.57 11.69
C ILE A 65 -4.90 -1.69 12.68
N LYS A 66 -5.11 -1.22 13.89
CA LYS A 66 -4.23 -1.45 15.02
C LYS A 66 -5.01 -2.20 16.08
N LEU A 67 -4.53 -3.37 16.43
CA LEU A 67 -5.07 -4.14 17.55
C LEU A 67 -4.79 -3.42 18.87
N ARG A 68 -5.75 -3.44 19.79
CA ARG A 68 -5.57 -2.93 21.16
C ARG A 68 -4.74 -3.86 22.01
N CYS A 69 -4.98 -5.19 21.84
CA CYS A 69 -4.12 -6.24 22.36
C CYS A 69 -4.00 -7.37 21.32
N TYR A 70 -3.03 -8.26 21.50
CA TYR A 70 -2.80 -9.37 20.55
C TYR A 70 -3.93 -10.41 20.60
N GLU A 71 -4.56 -10.56 21.75
CA GLU A 71 -5.67 -11.50 21.97
C GLU A 71 -6.93 -11.10 21.19
N ASP A 72 -7.06 -9.85 20.77
CA ASP A 72 -8.18 -9.38 19.94
C ASP A 72 -8.10 -9.92 18.51
N PHE A 73 -6.96 -10.52 18.10
CA PHE A 73 -6.78 -11.00 16.74
C PHE A 73 -7.79 -12.10 16.37
N ASP A 74 -8.05 -13.05 17.26
CA ASP A 74 -8.99 -14.14 16.99
C ASP A 74 -10.41 -13.61 16.73
N LEU A 75 -10.83 -12.58 17.48
CA LEU A 75 -12.13 -11.94 17.27
C LEU A 75 -12.19 -11.19 15.94
N ILE A 76 -11.10 -10.50 15.57
CA ILE A 76 -11.00 -9.80 14.27
C ILE A 76 -11.03 -10.80 13.11
N ASP A 77 -10.36 -11.93 13.25
CA ASP A 77 -10.34 -12.99 12.25
C ASP A 77 -11.74 -13.60 12.06
N ASP A 78 -12.47 -13.87 13.15
CA ASP A 78 -13.85 -14.35 13.11
C ASP A 78 -14.79 -13.36 12.39
N ILE A 79 -14.68 -12.06 12.69
CA ILE A 79 -15.47 -11.01 12.03
C ILE A 79 -15.15 -10.95 10.52
N CYS A 80 -13.87 -11.03 10.17
CA CYS A 80 -13.41 -11.05 8.78
C CYS A 80 -13.89 -12.30 8.04
N TRP A 81 -13.83 -13.47 8.68
CA TRP A 81 -14.33 -14.72 8.12
C TRP A 81 -15.84 -14.67 7.86
N GLU A 82 -16.65 -14.19 8.82
CA GLU A 82 -18.09 -14.00 8.63
C GLU A 82 -18.40 -13.06 7.46
N TRP A 83 -17.64 -11.97 7.34
CA TRP A 83 -17.76 -11.03 6.23
C TRP A 83 -17.41 -11.68 4.89
N GLU A 84 -16.34 -12.50 4.82
CA GLU A 84 -15.97 -13.27 3.62
C GLU A 84 -17.06 -14.22 3.17
N GLU A 85 -17.62 -15.00 4.09
CA GLU A 85 -18.69 -15.96 3.79
C GLU A 85 -19.96 -15.27 3.28
N ARG A 86 -20.29 -14.10 3.82
CA ARG A 86 -21.45 -13.34 3.42
C ARG A 86 -21.29 -12.63 2.08
N THR A 87 -20.11 -12.14 1.78
CA THR A 87 -19.85 -11.32 0.58
C THR A 87 -19.29 -12.11 -0.58
N GLY A 88 -18.72 -13.29 -0.34
CA GLY A 88 -17.98 -14.07 -1.32
C GLY A 88 -16.62 -13.48 -1.70
N MET A 89 -16.20 -12.40 -1.01
CA MET A 89 -14.87 -11.81 -1.17
C MET A 89 -13.84 -12.57 -0.33
N ARG A 90 -12.55 -12.34 -0.59
CA ARG A 90 -11.46 -12.90 0.21
C ARG A 90 -10.54 -11.78 0.68
N LEU A 91 -10.14 -11.87 1.95
CA LEU A 91 -9.22 -10.95 2.60
C LEU A 91 -7.83 -11.61 2.73
N GLU A 92 -6.79 -10.83 2.59
CA GLU A 92 -5.42 -11.23 2.86
C GLU A 92 -4.91 -10.41 4.05
N PHE A 93 -4.33 -11.07 5.05
CA PHE A 93 -3.77 -10.41 6.22
C PHE A 93 -2.27 -10.23 6.06
N ASP A 94 -1.81 -9.01 6.32
CA ASP A 94 -0.40 -8.67 6.42
C ASP A 94 -0.12 -8.11 7.82
N GLU A 95 0.84 -8.67 8.54
CA GLU A 95 1.27 -8.17 9.84
C GLU A 95 2.40 -7.15 9.73
N PHE A 96 2.24 -6.04 10.47
CA PHE A 96 3.21 -4.95 10.48
C PHE A 96 3.66 -4.62 11.91
N GLN A 97 4.94 -4.36 12.06
CA GLN A 97 5.51 -3.94 13.34
C GLN A 97 5.37 -2.45 13.57
N LYS A 98 5.57 -1.64 12.50
CA LYS A 98 5.51 -0.19 12.55
C LYS A 98 4.94 0.37 11.26
N VAL A 99 4.19 1.46 11.40
CA VAL A 99 3.67 2.24 10.29
C VAL A 99 4.05 3.70 10.50
N PHE A 100 4.74 4.27 9.53
CA PHE A 100 5.05 5.70 9.46
C PHE A 100 4.23 6.29 8.33
N GLN A 101 3.25 7.09 8.67
CA GLN A 101 2.27 7.61 7.72
C GLN A 101 2.13 9.11 7.83
N LYS A 102 2.19 9.77 6.69
CA LYS A 102 1.79 11.17 6.53
C LYS A 102 0.34 11.26 6.04
N ASP A 103 -0.01 10.48 5.05
CA ASP A 103 -1.35 10.36 4.45
C ASP A 103 -1.48 9.03 3.68
N VAL A 104 -2.67 8.75 3.09
CA VAL A 104 -2.97 7.50 2.33
C VAL A 104 -2.00 7.22 1.18
N ASN A 105 -1.32 8.25 0.67
CA ASN A 105 -0.40 8.15 -0.46
C ASN A 105 1.07 8.31 -0.07
N ASN A 106 1.37 8.59 1.20
CA ASN A 106 2.73 8.80 1.71
C ASN A 106 2.90 8.05 3.02
N TYR A 107 3.46 6.84 2.93
CA TYR A 107 3.68 5.96 4.08
C TYR A 107 4.87 5.03 3.87
N LEU A 108 5.42 4.55 4.98
CA LEU A 108 6.39 3.46 5.05
C LEU A 108 5.91 2.47 6.12
N ILE A 109 5.78 1.22 5.73
CA ILE A 109 5.29 0.12 6.57
C ILE A 109 6.41 -0.89 6.78
N VAL A 110 6.70 -1.17 8.04
CA VAL A 110 7.72 -2.12 8.46
C VAL A 110 7.05 -3.45 8.79
N PRO A 111 7.39 -4.55 8.09
CA PRO A 111 6.78 -5.85 8.34
C PRO A 111 7.18 -6.40 9.71
N ALA A 112 6.36 -7.28 10.25
CA ALA A 112 6.75 -8.13 11.35
C ALA A 112 7.87 -9.09 10.90
N GLY A 113 8.99 -9.14 11.66
CA GLY A 113 10.15 -9.96 11.34
C GLY A 113 11.23 -9.26 10.51
N PRO A 114 12.06 -10.01 9.75
CA PRO A 114 13.23 -9.46 9.08
C PRO A 114 12.86 -8.46 7.97
N LEU A 115 13.67 -7.41 7.84
CA LEU A 115 13.48 -6.34 6.84
C LEU A 115 13.81 -6.79 5.40
N LEU A 116 14.60 -7.85 5.26
CA LEU A 116 14.97 -8.42 3.97
C LEU A 116 14.43 -9.86 3.86
N ASP A 117 14.08 -10.27 2.65
CA ASP A 117 13.74 -11.66 2.35
C ASP A 117 15.02 -12.52 2.19
N GLU A 118 14.83 -13.84 1.96
CA GLU A 118 15.94 -14.78 1.74
C GLU A 118 16.83 -14.43 0.54
N LYS A 119 16.31 -13.61 -0.39
CA LYS A 119 17.03 -13.14 -1.58
C LYS A 119 17.62 -11.75 -1.40
N GLY A 120 17.60 -11.20 -0.16
CA GLY A 120 18.10 -9.86 0.15
C GLY A 120 17.21 -8.72 -0.36
N LYS A 121 15.96 -8.99 -0.78
CA LYS A 121 15.04 -7.95 -1.23
C LYS A 121 14.29 -7.32 -0.04
N PRO A 122 14.05 -6.01 -0.08
CA PRO A 122 13.28 -5.32 0.96
C PRO A 122 11.86 -5.88 1.10
N ARG A 123 11.48 -6.25 2.33
CA ARG A 123 10.11 -6.66 2.69
C ARG A 123 9.24 -5.48 3.11
N TRP A 124 9.84 -4.37 3.52
CA TRP A 124 9.09 -3.18 3.88
C TRP A 124 8.32 -2.63 2.67
N LYS A 125 7.12 -2.10 2.93
CA LYS A 125 6.23 -1.51 1.93
C LYS A 125 6.29 0.01 2.04
N CYS A 126 6.20 0.70 0.91
CA CYS A 126 6.21 2.15 0.89
C CYS A 126 5.39 2.70 -0.27
N LYS A 127 4.88 3.90 -0.07
CA LYS A 127 4.24 4.71 -1.09
C LYS A 127 4.62 6.17 -0.87
N GLY A 128 4.77 6.92 -1.96
CA GLY A 128 5.07 8.35 -1.91
C GLY A 128 6.45 8.72 -2.41
N ALA A 129 6.63 10.00 -2.72
CA ALA A 129 7.82 10.50 -3.41
C ALA A 129 9.11 10.37 -2.58
N TYR A 130 8.99 10.47 -1.25
CA TYR A 130 10.16 10.55 -0.34
C TYR A 130 10.54 9.22 0.31
N VAL A 131 9.72 8.18 0.17
CA VAL A 131 9.97 6.88 0.80
C VAL A 131 9.83 5.71 -0.19
N LYS A 132 9.74 5.98 -1.49
CA LYS A 132 9.67 4.95 -2.53
C LYS A 132 10.94 4.12 -2.59
N LYS A 133 10.83 2.89 -3.04
CA LYS A 133 11.99 2.09 -3.42
C LYS A 133 12.62 2.71 -4.66
N LEU A 134 13.90 3.07 -4.54
CA LEU A 134 14.65 3.67 -5.64
C LEU A 134 14.98 2.62 -6.71
N SER A 135 14.88 3.01 -7.95
CA SER A 135 15.35 2.28 -9.14
C SER A 135 16.49 3.05 -9.81
N ASP A 136 17.16 2.43 -10.78
CA ASP A 136 18.23 3.08 -11.55
C ASP A 136 17.77 4.30 -12.37
N LEU A 137 16.46 4.42 -12.54
CA LEU A 137 15.82 5.57 -13.21
C LEU A 137 15.48 6.72 -12.26
N ASP A 138 15.67 6.53 -10.95
CA ASP A 138 15.42 7.55 -9.94
C ASP A 138 16.70 8.35 -9.68
N TYR A 139 16.78 9.53 -10.28
CA TYR A 139 17.98 10.39 -10.22
C TYR A 139 17.71 11.80 -9.70
N ASP A 140 16.50 12.09 -9.18
CA ASP A 140 16.19 13.37 -8.54
C ASP A 140 16.32 13.25 -7.02
N LEU A 141 17.43 13.76 -6.49
CA LEU A 141 17.78 13.76 -5.07
C LEU A 141 17.58 12.39 -4.36
N PRO A 142 18.16 11.29 -4.87
CA PRO A 142 18.06 9.97 -4.22
C PRO A 142 18.45 9.98 -2.74
N ILE A 143 19.40 10.84 -2.34
CA ILE A 143 19.88 10.96 -0.96
C ILE A 143 18.78 11.29 0.04
N VAL A 144 17.77 12.09 -0.36
CA VAL A 144 16.64 12.43 0.50
C VAL A 144 15.83 11.18 0.84
N ASN A 145 15.57 10.38 -0.16
CA ASN A 145 14.82 9.13 -0.02
C ASN A 145 15.59 8.13 0.85
N GLN A 146 16.89 7.96 0.60
CA GLN A 146 17.78 7.09 1.38
C GLN A 146 17.84 7.51 2.84
N ALA A 147 18.00 8.82 3.12
CA ALA A 147 18.10 9.34 4.48
C ALA A 147 16.79 9.12 5.27
N ILE A 148 15.63 9.37 4.65
CA ILE A 148 14.33 9.19 5.29
C ILE A 148 14.06 7.70 5.57
N ILE A 149 14.33 6.83 4.60
CA ILE A 149 14.14 5.39 4.78
C ILE A 149 15.08 4.85 5.86
N SER A 150 16.36 5.23 5.84
CA SER A 150 17.35 4.81 6.85
C SER A 150 16.95 5.26 8.25
N PHE A 151 16.42 6.47 8.37
CA PHE A 151 15.95 6.98 9.65
C PHE A 151 14.77 6.15 10.20
N PHE A 152 13.76 5.87 9.38
CA PHE A 152 12.60 5.12 9.83
C PHE A 152 12.88 3.63 10.08
N LEU A 153 13.73 3.00 9.27
CA LEU A 153 14.02 1.57 9.39
C LEU A 153 15.07 1.27 10.46
N TYR A 154 16.12 2.09 10.54
CA TYR A 154 17.32 1.79 11.35
C TYR A 154 17.59 2.82 12.44
N GLY A 155 16.88 3.96 12.44
CA GLY A 155 17.14 5.07 13.37
C GLY A 155 18.41 5.87 13.02
N THR A 156 19.00 5.65 11.85
CA THR A 156 20.19 6.40 11.39
C THR A 156 19.80 7.85 11.15
N LYS A 157 20.53 8.79 11.75
CA LYS A 157 20.23 10.22 11.58
C LYS A 157 20.48 10.65 10.11
N PRO A 158 19.62 11.54 9.57
CA PRO A 158 19.80 12.03 8.20
C PRO A 158 21.20 12.60 7.93
N GLU A 159 21.79 13.31 8.91
CA GLU A 159 23.13 13.89 8.82
C GLU A 159 24.20 12.80 8.63
N GLU A 160 24.05 11.65 9.28
CA GLU A 160 24.97 10.52 9.14
C GLU A 160 24.84 9.88 7.75
N THR A 161 23.63 9.69 7.27
CA THR A 161 23.39 9.15 5.91
C THR A 161 23.96 10.09 4.85
N ILE A 162 23.73 11.39 4.99
CA ILE A 162 24.24 12.42 4.06
C ILE A 162 25.76 12.50 4.12
N GLY A 163 26.35 12.54 5.33
CA GLY A 163 27.80 12.66 5.51
C GLY A 163 28.61 11.46 5.04
N ASN A 164 28.01 10.26 5.06
CA ASN A 164 28.65 9.03 4.61
C ASN A 164 28.44 8.74 3.11
N CYS A 165 27.61 9.53 2.41
CA CYS A 165 27.34 9.32 1.00
C CYS A 165 28.43 9.93 0.13
N ASN A 166 29.14 9.07 -0.63
CA ASN A 166 30.21 9.47 -1.54
C ASN A 166 29.77 9.57 -3.01
N SER A 167 28.48 9.40 -3.29
CA SER A 167 27.93 9.42 -4.64
C SER A 167 27.39 10.81 -4.98
N LEU A 168 28.08 11.55 -5.85
CA LEU A 168 27.58 12.85 -6.35
C LEU A 168 26.23 12.72 -7.08
N ARG A 169 25.96 11.57 -7.69
CA ARG A 169 24.68 11.29 -8.34
C ARG A 169 23.51 11.41 -7.37
N ASP A 170 23.69 11.02 -6.12
CA ASP A 170 22.61 10.99 -5.14
C ASP A 170 22.20 12.39 -4.66
N PHE A 171 23.06 13.39 -4.91
CA PHE A 171 22.81 14.81 -4.63
C PHE A 171 22.29 15.60 -5.82
N GLN A 172 22.13 14.98 -6.99
CA GLN A 172 21.64 15.65 -8.16
C GLN A 172 20.16 16.00 -8.04
N LYS A 173 19.82 17.25 -8.38
CA LYS A 173 18.45 17.68 -8.58
C LYS A 173 18.15 17.75 -10.09
N VAL A 174 17.12 17.05 -10.52
CA VAL A 174 16.68 17.04 -11.91
C VAL A 174 15.49 17.98 -12.07
N VAL A 175 15.63 18.94 -12.99
CA VAL A 175 14.55 19.88 -13.31
C VAL A 175 14.17 19.66 -14.76
N LYS A 176 12.87 19.46 -14.99
CA LYS A 176 12.34 19.42 -16.36
C LYS A 176 12.39 20.84 -16.95
N VAL A 177 13.12 21.01 -18.02
CA VAL A 177 13.12 22.25 -18.79
C VAL A 177 12.01 22.15 -19.82
N SER A 178 11.12 23.14 -19.81
CA SER A 178 10.02 23.28 -20.78
C SER A 178 10.52 23.95 -22.08
#